data_71f6f1ac69ad11592909f05678d60c16
#
_entry.id   71f6f1ac69ad11592909f05678d60c16
#
_cell.length_a   1.000
_cell.length_b   1.000
_cell.length_c   1.000
_cell.angle_alpha   90.00
_cell.angle_beta   90.00
_cell.angle_gamma   90.00
#
_symmetry.space_group_name_H-M   'P 1'
#
loop_
_entity.id
_entity.type
_entity.pdbx_description
1 polymer ?
#
loop_
_entity_poly.entity_id
_entity_poly.type
_entity_poly.pdbx_seq_one_letter_code
_entity_poly.pdbx_strand_id
1 'polypeptide(L)'
;LSHYQTLIFDCDGVILNSNQIKTEAFYNVAKIYGHPAAQALKEYHILNGGISRYQKFEYLLTKILKKRIEIQEVEMLLFSFSKEVKKALLICEEAENIKELRDLTKNSKWLIVSGADQAELRELFRKRKLDSYFDAGIFGSPDDKNQILKNEMYKRNIVGKSLFIGDSIYDYQ
;
A
#
# COMPACT_ATOMS: atom_id res chain seq x y z
N LEU A 1 16.09 17.20 1.60
CA LEU A 1 16.03 15.72 1.61
C LEU A 1 17.40 15.08 1.37
N SER A 2 18.30 15.73 0.65
CA SER A 2 19.64 15.21 0.29
C SER A 2 20.59 14.85 1.48
N HIS A 3 20.24 15.22 2.70
CA HIS A 3 21.00 14.85 3.92
C HIS A 3 20.50 13.56 4.60
N TYR A 4 19.45 12.91 4.06
CA TYR A 4 19.02 11.58 4.49
C TYR A 4 19.73 10.52 3.66
N GLN A 5 20.23 9.47 4.32
CA GLN A 5 20.84 8.34 3.65
C GLN A 5 19.79 7.35 3.09
N THR A 6 18.61 7.32 3.71
CA THR A 6 17.51 6.48 3.25
C THR A 6 16.20 7.26 3.23
N LEU A 7 15.50 7.21 2.11
CA LEU A 7 14.13 7.71 1.95
C LEU A 7 13.18 6.53 1.77
N ILE A 8 12.19 6.47 2.62
CA ILE A 8 11.20 5.39 2.66
C ILE A 8 9.86 6.01 2.29
N PHE A 9 9.20 5.44 1.30
CA PHE A 9 7.94 5.99 0.79
C PHE A 9 6.81 4.99 1.00
N ASP A 10 5.65 5.47 1.46
CA ASP A 10 4.41 4.74 1.17
C ASP A 10 4.11 4.82 -0.34
N CYS A 11 3.21 4.00 -0.81
CA CYS A 11 2.79 3.97 -2.20
C CYS A 11 1.55 4.84 -2.43
N ASP A 12 0.45 4.49 -1.74
CA ASP A 12 -0.87 5.08 -1.95
C ASP A 12 -0.92 6.51 -1.39
N GLY A 13 -1.35 7.48 -2.18
CA GLY A 13 -1.38 8.88 -1.78
C GLY A 13 0.00 9.57 -1.71
N VAL A 14 1.10 8.84 -1.93
CA VAL A 14 2.47 9.37 -1.90
C VAL A 14 3.14 9.26 -3.27
N ILE A 15 3.27 8.04 -3.80
CA ILE A 15 3.85 7.82 -5.14
C ILE A 15 2.75 7.75 -6.20
N LEU A 16 1.62 7.14 -5.87
CA LEU A 16 0.47 6.99 -6.76
C LEU A 16 -0.77 7.66 -6.16
N ASN A 17 -1.49 8.43 -6.96
CA ASN A 17 -2.79 8.98 -6.59
C ASN A 17 -3.87 7.88 -6.67
N SER A 18 -3.81 6.94 -5.76
CA SER A 18 -4.58 5.69 -5.76
C SER A 18 -5.61 5.54 -4.63
N ASN A 19 -5.66 6.49 -3.68
CA ASN A 19 -6.51 6.38 -2.50
C ASN A 19 -7.99 6.23 -2.85
N GLN A 20 -8.52 7.07 -3.76
CA GLN A 20 -9.91 6.98 -4.16
C GLN A 20 -10.21 5.69 -4.92
N ILE A 21 -9.30 5.24 -5.80
CA ILE A 21 -9.43 3.98 -6.54
C ILE A 21 -9.62 2.81 -5.57
N LYS A 22 -8.77 2.73 -4.55
CA LYS A 22 -8.84 1.67 -3.54
C LYS A 22 -10.07 1.79 -2.65
N THR A 23 -10.45 3.00 -2.29
CA THR A 23 -11.67 3.27 -1.50
C THR A 23 -12.92 2.76 -2.22
N GLU A 24 -13.06 3.06 -3.50
CA GLU A 24 -14.18 2.56 -4.30
C GLU A 24 -14.12 1.05 -4.53
N ALA A 25 -12.92 0.48 -4.70
CA ALA A 25 -12.77 -0.96 -4.84
C ALA A 25 -13.20 -1.73 -3.59
N PHE A 26 -12.85 -1.27 -2.38
CA PHE A 26 -13.34 -1.87 -1.13
C PHE A 26 -14.86 -1.84 -1.05
N TYR A 27 -15.48 -0.71 -1.39
CA TYR A 27 -16.93 -0.61 -1.43
C TYR A 27 -17.56 -1.57 -2.46
N ASN A 28 -17.04 -1.58 -3.70
CA ASN A 28 -17.58 -2.41 -4.78
C ASN A 28 -17.48 -3.91 -4.47
N VAL A 29 -16.35 -4.34 -3.94
CA VAL A 29 -16.14 -5.74 -3.55
C VAL A 29 -17.07 -6.17 -2.43
N ALA A 30 -17.30 -5.30 -1.43
CA ALA A 30 -18.17 -5.62 -0.30
C ALA A 30 -19.67 -5.55 -0.63
N LYS A 31 -20.08 -5.00 -1.78
CA LYS A 31 -21.49 -4.90 -2.21
C LYS A 31 -22.23 -6.24 -2.25
N ILE A 32 -21.52 -7.34 -2.46
CA ILE A 32 -22.12 -8.69 -2.41
C ILE A 32 -22.79 -9.01 -1.06
N TYR A 33 -22.38 -8.29 -0.01
CA TYR A 33 -22.96 -8.40 1.35
C TYR A 33 -23.99 -7.31 1.66
N GLY A 34 -24.35 -6.51 0.66
CA GLY A 34 -25.28 -5.40 0.77
C GLY A 34 -24.63 -4.04 1.03
N HIS A 35 -25.39 -2.97 0.72
CA HIS A 35 -24.91 -1.59 0.85
C HIS A 35 -24.42 -1.21 2.26
N PRO A 36 -25.08 -1.62 3.37
CA PRO A 36 -24.61 -1.27 4.70
C PRO A 36 -23.21 -1.83 5.01
N ALA A 37 -22.94 -3.08 4.62
CA ALA A 37 -21.63 -3.71 4.81
C ALA A 37 -20.55 -3.04 3.95
N ALA A 38 -20.89 -2.72 2.69
CA ALA A 38 -19.98 -2.01 1.78
C ALA A 38 -19.61 -0.62 2.30
N GLN A 39 -20.60 0.13 2.80
CA GLN A 39 -20.37 1.45 3.36
C GLN A 39 -19.52 1.40 4.63
N ALA A 40 -19.80 0.45 5.53
CA ALA A 40 -19.02 0.26 6.75
C ALA A 40 -17.56 -0.11 6.46
N LEU A 41 -17.30 -0.96 5.45
CA LEU A 41 -15.92 -1.28 5.04
C LEU A 41 -15.22 -0.08 4.41
N LYS A 42 -15.92 0.71 3.58
CA LYS A 42 -15.39 1.95 3.00
C LYS A 42 -14.97 2.94 4.08
N GLU A 43 -15.81 3.17 5.08
CA GLU A 43 -15.51 4.06 6.22
C GLU A 43 -14.33 3.55 7.04
N TYR A 44 -14.31 2.24 7.31
CA TYR A 44 -13.17 1.61 7.99
C TYR A 44 -11.88 1.80 7.20
N HIS A 45 -11.92 1.64 5.87
CA HIS A 45 -10.74 1.84 5.02
C HIS A 45 -10.21 3.28 5.09
N ILE A 46 -11.10 4.27 5.03
CA ILE A 46 -10.72 5.70 5.10
C ILE A 46 -10.05 6.02 6.45
N LEU A 47 -10.63 5.53 7.55
CA LEU A 47 -10.10 5.77 8.89
C LEU A 47 -8.81 5.00 9.19
N ASN A 48 -8.54 3.93 8.44
CA ASN A 48 -7.40 3.04 8.65
C ASN A 48 -6.56 2.93 7.36
N GLY A 49 -6.09 4.07 6.86
CA GLY A 49 -5.12 4.13 5.77
C GLY A 49 -3.84 3.38 6.14
N GLY A 50 -3.14 2.81 5.17
CA GLY A 50 -1.88 2.09 5.39
C GLY A 50 -2.01 0.63 5.86
N ILE A 51 -3.14 0.23 6.44
CA ILE A 51 -3.42 -1.17 6.84
C ILE A 51 -3.66 -2.03 5.60
N SER A 52 -3.17 -3.28 5.64
CA SER A 52 -3.30 -4.22 4.52
C SER A 52 -4.75 -4.58 4.18
N ARG A 53 -5.00 -4.93 2.90
CA ARG A 53 -6.31 -5.43 2.45
C ARG A 53 -6.73 -6.72 3.16
N TYR A 54 -5.76 -7.55 3.58
CA TYR A 54 -6.01 -8.78 4.33
C TYR A 54 -6.72 -8.48 5.64
N GLN A 55 -6.18 -7.55 6.43
CA GLN A 55 -6.78 -7.13 7.70
C GLN A 55 -8.13 -6.43 7.50
N LYS A 56 -8.31 -5.68 6.41
CA LYS A 56 -9.59 -5.02 6.10
C LYS A 56 -10.69 -6.01 5.76
N PHE A 57 -10.39 -7.07 4.98
CA PHE A 57 -11.37 -8.12 4.71
C PHE A 57 -11.63 -9.03 5.92
N GLU A 58 -10.62 -9.28 6.75
CA GLU A 58 -10.83 -9.94 8.03
C GLU A 58 -11.78 -9.12 8.92
N TYR A 59 -11.59 -7.80 9.00
CA TYR A 59 -12.49 -6.90 9.72
C TYR A 59 -13.91 -6.94 9.14
N LEU A 60 -14.08 -6.91 7.82
CA LEU A 60 -15.38 -7.05 7.16
C LEU A 60 -16.09 -8.32 7.64
N LEU A 61 -15.43 -9.47 7.55
CA LEU A 61 -16.03 -10.76 7.88
C LEU A 61 -16.34 -10.86 9.37
N THR A 62 -15.39 -10.52 10.24
CA THR A 62 -15.50 -10.76 11.69
C THR A 62 -16.25 -9.68 12.45
N LYS A 63 -16.09 -8.41 12.09
CA LYS A 63 -16.65 -7.29 12.85
C LYS A 63 -17.93 -6.74 12.22
N ILE A 64 -17.96 -6.58 10.91
CA ILE A 64 -19.14 -6.03 10.22
C ILE A 64 -20.20 -7.14 10.03
N LEU A 65 -19.80 -8.28 9.46
CA LEU A 65 -20.70 -9.37 9.13
C LEU A 65 -20.91 -10.39 10.27
N LYS A 66 -20.03 -10.36 11.29
CA LYS A 66 -20.04 -11.29 12.44
C LYS A 66 -20.00 -12.76 12.02
N LYS A 67 -19.28 -13.05 10.95
CA LYS A 67 -19.06 -14.39 10.42
C LYS A 67 -17.74 -14.99 10.90
N ARG A 68 -17.60 -16.30 10.79
CA ARG A 68 -16.32 -16.98 10.88
C ARG A 68 -15.54 -16.73 9.58
N ILE A 69 -14.21 -16.69 9.70
CA ILE A 69 -13.33 -16.57 8.55
C ILE A 69 -13.29 -17.93 7.84
N GLU A 70 -13.64 -17.92 6.56
CA GLU A 70 -13.45 -19.04 5.64
C GLU A 70 -12.40 -18.65 4.60
N ILE A 71 -11.39 -19.49 4.42
CA ILE A 71 -10.23 -19.19 3.56
C ILE A 71 -10.68 -18.86 2.14
N GLN A 72 -11.62 -19.63 1.59
CA GLN A 72 -12.12 -19.40 0.23
C GLN A 72 -12.84 -18.05 0.08
N GLU A 73 -13.56 -17.61 1.12
CA GLU A 73 -14.24 -16.31 1.10
C GLU A 73 -13.22 -15.16 1.12
N VAL A 74 -12.16 -15.28 1.91
CA VAL A 74 -11.05 -14.31 1.93
C VAL A 74 -10.33 -14.25 0.57
N GLU A 75 -10.00 -15.40 -0.02
CA GLU A 75 -9.35 -15.47 -1.33
C GLU A 75 -10.20 -14.86 -2.44
N MET A 76 -11.52 -15.11 -2.42
CA MET A 76 -12.46 -14.49 -3.35
C MET A 76 -12.48 -12.97 -3.23
N LEU A 77 -12.49 -12.43 -2.01
CA LEU A 77 -12.47 -10.99 -1.76
C LEU A 77 -11.16 -10.35 -2.23
N LEU A 78 -10.03 -10.98 -1.92
CA LEU A 78 -8.69 -10.54 -2.35
C LEU A 78 -8.57 -10.53 -3.88
N PHE A 79 -9.00 -11.60 -4.54
CA PHE A 79 -9.01 -11.71 -6.00
C PHE A 79 -9.89 -10.63 -6.65
N SER A 80 -11.11 -10.44 -6.12
CA SER A 80 -12.05 -9.45 -6.62
C SER A 80 -11.49 -8.04 -6.48
N PHE A 81 -10.87 -7.73 -5.34
CA PHE A 81 -10.21 -6.45 -5.12
C PHE A 81 -9.06 -6.21 -6.10
N SER A 82 -8.19 -7.21 -6.28
CA SER A 82 -7.06 -7.11 -7.22
C SER A 82 -7.55 -6.85 -8.64
N LYS A 83 -8.60 -7.54 -9.07
CA LYS A 83 -9.22 -7.35 -10.38
C LYS A 83 -9.81 -5.95 -10.54
N GLU A 84 -10.48 -5.44 -9.50
CA GLU A 84 -11.12 -4.12 -9.49
C GLU A 84 -10.10 -2.99 -9.67
N VAL A 85 -8.98 -3.03 -8.94
CA VAL A 85 -7.99 -1.94 -8.95
C VAL A 85 -7.00 -2.00 -10.11
N LYS A 86 -6.77 -3.18 -10.69
CA LYS A 86 -5.63 -3.45 -11.60
C LYS A 86 -5.50 -2.45 -12.76
N LYS A 87 -6.59 -2.18 -13.47
CA LYS A 87 -6.56 -1.27 -14.64
C LYS A 87 -6.35 0.18 -14.23
N ALA A 88 -7.06 0.62 -13.18
CA ALA A 88 -6.99 1.99 -12.71
C ALA A 88 -5.61 2.33 -12.15
N LEU A 89 -4.97 1.42 -11.41
CA LEU A 89 -3.62 1.62 -10.87
C LEU A 89 -2.54 1.72 -11.97
N LEU A 90 -2.76 1.11 -13.14
CA LEU A 90 -1.81 1.21 -14.25
C LEU A 90 -1.76 2.62 -14.88
N ILE A 91 -2.82 3.42 -14.72
CA ILE A 91 -2.99 4.71 -15.41
C ILE A 91 -3.26 5.88 -14.45
N CYS A 92 -3.35 5.64 -13.13
CA CYS A 92 -3.52 6.72 -12.17
C CYS A 92 -2.30 7.66 -12.18
N GLU A 93 -2.51 8.88 -11.73
CA GLU A 93 -1.45 9.89 -11.64
C GLU A 93 -0.33 9.44 -10.70
N GLU A 94 0.88 9.80 -11.05
CA GLU A 94 2.08 9.66 -10.23
C GLU A 94 2.36 10.96 -9.48
N ALA A 95 3.14 10.86 -8.41
CA ALA A 95 3.65 12.04 -7.73
C ALA A 95 4.39 12.95 -8.71
N GLU A 96 4.06 14.24 -8.69
CA GLU A 96 4.74 15.21 -9.52
C GLU A 96 6.24 15.27 -9.18
N ASN A 97 7.05 15.49 -10.21
CA ASN A 97 8.50 15.69 -10.08
C ASN A 97 9.27 14.56 -9.38
N ILE A 98 8.75 13.29 -9.42
CA ILE A 98 9.41 12.15 -8.79
C ILE A 98 10.83 11.93 -9.35
N LYS A 99 11.00 12.14 -10.65
CA LYS A 99 12.31 12.03 -11.32
C LYS A 99 13.28 13.08 -10.83
N GLU A 100 12.86 14.33 -10.78
CA GLU A 100 13.66 15.45 -10.28
C GLU A 100 14.06 15.22 -8.81
N LEU A 101 13.11 14.74 -8.00
CA LEU A 101 13.39 14.39 -6.61
C LEU A 101 14.44 13.27 -6.51
N ARG A 102 14.35 12.25 -7.37
CA ARG A 102 15.35 11.17 -7.42
C ARG A 102 16.72 11.71 -7.79
N ASP A 103 16.80 12.59 -8.79
CA ASP A 103 18.06 13.21 -9.22
C ASP A 103 18.70 14.06 -8.11
N LEU A 104 17.89 14.83 -7.36
CA LEU A 104 18.35 15.63 -6.21
C LEU A 104 18.80 14.77 -5.02
N THR A 105 18.33 13.54 -4.92
CA THR A 105 18.62 12.61 -3.82
C THR A 105 19.34 11.35 -4.30
N LYS A 106 20.10 11.43 -5.38
CA LYS A 106 20.80 10.30 -6.01
C LYS A 106 21.73 9.50 -5.08
N ASN A 107 22.20 10.13 -4.01
CA ASN A 107 23.07 9.49 -3.01
C ASN A 107 22.27 8.82 -1.87
N SER A 108 20.94 9.01 -1.83
CA SER A 108 20.07 8.37 -0.86
C SER A 108 19.52 7.05 -1.43
N LYS A 109 19.43 6.04 -0.60
CA LYS A 109 18.68 4.82 -0.94
C LYS A 109 17.18 5.12 -0.89
N TRP A 110 16.44 4.60 -1.87
CA TRP A 110 14.99 4.71 -1.90
C TRP A 110 14.34 3.35 -1.78
N LEU A 111 13.33 3.23 -0.91
CA LEU A 111 12.51 2.02 -0.83
C LEU A 111 11.03 2.36 -0.65
N ILE A 112 10.17 1.45 -1.10
CA ILE A 112 8.73 1.47 -0.82
C ILE A 112 8.43 0.55 0.34
N VAL A 113 7.60 1.03 1.28
CA VAL A 113 7.00 0.23 2.37
C VAL A 113 5.51 0.52 2.40
N SER A 114 4.69 -0.41 1.93
CA SER A 114 3.26 -0.22 1.69
C SER A 114 2.40 -1.31 2.33
N GLY A 115 1.16 -1.00 2.64
CA GLY A 115 0.13 -2.00 2.99
C GLY A 115 -0.42 -2.80 1.80
N ALA A 116 -0.03 -2.46 0.56
CA ALA A 116 -0.42 -3.19 -0.64
C ALA A 116 0.26 -4.57 -0.72
N ASP A 117 -0.33 -5.51 -1.48
CA ASP A 117 0.29 -6.80 -1.75
C ASP A 117 1.63 -6.63 -2.47
N GLN A 118 2.68 -7.25 -1.95
CA GLN A 118 4.05 -7.04 -2.44
C GLN A 118 4.25 -7.50 -3.88
N ALA A 119 3.68 -8.63 -4.25
CA ALA A 119 3.85 -9.19 -5.59
C ALA A 119 3.16 -8.29 -6.64
N GLU A 120 1.93 -7.87 -6.34
CA GLU A 120 1.18 -6.96 -7.22
C GLU A 120 1.83 -5.57 -7.30
N LEU A 121 2.34 -5.07 -6.17
CA LEU A 121 3.03 -3.78 -6.12
C LEU A 121 4.29 -3.79 -6.99
N ARG A 122 5.12 -4.83 -6.90
CA ARG A 122 6.31 -5.00 -7.74
C ARG A 122 5.96 -5.11 -9.22
N GLU A 123 4.91 -5.88 -9.56
CA GLU A 123 4.42 -5.99 -10.94
C GLU A 123 3.95 -4.64 -11.48
N LEU A 124 3.18 -3.89 -10.68
CA LEU A 124 2.67 -2.56 -11.01
C LEU A 124 3.82 -1.58 -11.31
N PHE A 125 4.78 -1.47 -10.39
CA PHE A 125 5.90 -0.55 -10.53
C PHE A 125 6.77 -0.90 -11.74
N ARG A 126 7.03 -2.18 -12.00
CA ARG A 126 7.75 -2.62 -13.20
C ARG A 126 7.01 -2.24 -14.49
N LYS A 127 5.69 -2.46 -14.56
CA LYS A 127 4.88 -2.09 -15.72
C LYS A 127 4.85 -0.59 -15.98
N ARG A 128 4.91 0.19 -14.91
CA ARG A 128 4.94 1.66 -14.97
C ARG A 128 6.37 2.21 -15.13
N LYS A 129 7.39 1.36 -15.12
CA LYS A 129 8.83 1.73 -15.19
C LYS A 129 9.26 2.64 -14.02
N LEU A 130 8.64 2.47 -12.86
CA LEU A 130 8.95 3.19 -11.62
C LEU A 130 9.90 2.42 -10.72
N ASP A 131 10.05 1.11 -10.92
CA ASP A 131 10.84 0.22 -10.07
C ASP A 131 12.31 0.63 -10.00
N SER A 132 12.86 1.20 -11.07
CA SER A 132 14.24 1.68 -11.13
C SER A 132 14.56 2.85 -10.17
N TYR A 133 13.56 3.56 -9.67
CA TYR A 133 13.78 4.63 -8.68
C TYR A 133 14.04 4.09 -7.28
N PHE A 134 13.58 2.86 -6.97
CA PHE A 134 13.59 2.28 -5.63
C PHE A 134 14.70 1.22 -5.51
N ASP A 135 15.94 1.69 -5.54
CA ASP A 135 17.16 0.87 -5.51
C ASP A 135 17.32 0.02 -4.25
N ALA A 136 16.68 0.42 -3.13
CA ALA A 136 16.63 -0.38 -1.90
C ALA A 136 15.41 -1.33 -1.83
N GLY A 137 14.55 -1.34 -2.88
CA GLY A 137 13.50 -2.33 -3.06
C GLY A 137 12.07 -1.84 -2.79
N ILE A 138 11.13 -2.75 -3.06
CA ILE A 138 9.70 -2.51 -2.96
C ILE A 138 9.09 -3.61 -2.09
N PHE A 139 8.53 -3.22 -0.96
CA PHE A 139 8.01 -4.10 0.09
C PHE A 139 6.55 -3.81 0.39
N GLY A 140 5.82 -4.88 0.71
CA GLY A 140 4.39 -4.80 1.00
C GLY A 140 3.89 -6.02 1.79
N SER A 141 2.57 -6.08 2.00
CA SER A 141 1.94 -7.21 2.69
C SER A 141 2.23 -8.56 1.99
N PRO A 142 2.22 -9.70 2.73
CA PRO A 142 1.51 -9.87 4.01
C PRO A 142 2.17 -9.25 5.24
N ASP A 143 3.48 -8.96 5.21
CA ASP A 143 4.15 -8.31 6.34
C ASP A 143 3.57 -6.90 6.55
N ASP A 144 3.41 -6.49 7.81
CA ASP A 144 3.05 -5.11 8.12
C ASP A 144 4.25 -4.15 7.97
N LYS A 145 3.96 -2.85 7.91
CA LYS A 145 5.00 -1.85 7.71
C LYS A 145 6.08 -1.89 8.79
N ASN A 146 5.72 -2.10 10.04
CA ASN A 146 6.67 -2.17 11.15
C ASN A 146 7.58 -3.39 11.03
N GLN A 147 7.02 -4.54 10.63
CA GLN A 147 7.81 -5.77 10.40
C GLN A 147 8.78 -5.57 9.23
N ILE A 148 8.31 -4.97 8.13
CA ILE A 148 9.16 -4.66 6.98
C ILE A 148 10.31 -3.73 7.40
N LEU A 149 10.02 -2.64 8.10
CA LEU A 149 11.04 -1.69 8.56
C LEU A 149 12.08 -2.36 9.44
N LYS A 150 11.67 -3.17 10.43
CA LYS A 150 12.59 -3.92 11.30
C LYS A 150 13.48 -4.87 10.50
N ASN A 151 12.89 -5.61 9.56
CA ASN A 151 13.63 -6.56 8.73
C ASN A 151 14.69 -5.85 7.86
N GLU A 152 14.31 -4.72 7.23
CA GLU A 152 15.21 -3.99 6.34
C GLU A 152 16.29 -3.20 7.11
N MET A 153 16.02 -2.76 8.34
CA MET A 153 17.05 -2.25 9.27
C MET A 153 18.04 -3.36 9.66
N TYR A 154 17.54 -4.53 10.03
CA TYR A 154 18.39 -5.67 10.38
C TYR A 154 19.31 -6.08 9.24
N LYS A 155 18.80 -6.10 8.01
CA LYS A 155 19.58 -6.39 6.79
C LYS A 155 20.53 -5.25 6.39
N ARG A 156 20.55 -4.15 7.10
CA ARG A 156 21.31 -2.93 6.76
C ARG A 156 20.94 -2.35 5.38
N ASN A 157 19.69 -2.56 4.98
CA ASN A 157 19.14 -1.94 3.77
C ASN A 157 18.68 -0.50 4.06
N ILE A 158 18.07 -0.29 5.24
CA ILE A 158 17.83 1.05 5.79
C ILE A 158 19.05 1.44 6.61
N VAL A 159 19.73 2.53 6.23
CA VAL A 159 20.99 2.97 6.84
C VAL A 159 20.97 4.45 7.18
N GLY A 160 21.69 4.80 8.22
CA GLY A 160 21.95 6.19 8.62
C GLY A 160 20.69 6.98 8.97
N LYS A 161 20.71 8.28 8.74
CA LYS A 161 19.55 9.14 8.95
C LYS A 161 18.50 8.84 7.89
N SER A 162 17.34 8.35 8.30
CA SER A 162 16.27 7.91 7.42
C SER A 162 15.02 8.77 7.60
N LEU A 163 14.22 8.91 6.54
CA LEU A 163 12.95 9.63 6.56
C LEU A 163 11.88 8.74 5.95
N PHE A 164 10.77 8.53 6.67
CA PHE A 164 9.56 7.93 6.16
C PHE A 164 8.62 9.02 5.65
N ILE A 165 8.09 8.86 4.45
CA ILE A 165 7.15 9.76 3.79
C ILE A 165 5.86 8.97 3.55
N GLY A 166 4.80 9.34 4.28
CA GLY A 166 3.50 8.70 4.24
C GLY A 166 2.37 9.74 4.30
N ASP A 167 1.15 9.32 3.96
CA ASP A 167 -0.04 10.16 3.95
C ASP A 167 -1.08 9.76 5.00
N SER A 168 -0.84 8.69 5.73
CA SER A 168 -1.77 8.15 6.74
C SER A 168 -1.25 8.30 8.17
N ILE A 169 -2.18 8.31 9.14
CA ILE A 169 -1.84 8.29 10.57
C ILE A 169 -1.04 7.04 10.93
N TYR A 170 -1.28 5.92 10.25
CA TYR A 170 -0.55 4.67 10.45
C TYR A 170 0.95 4.78 10.13
N ASP A 171 1.33 5.72 9.26
CA ASP A 171 2.74 5.97 8.91
C ASP A 171 3.48 6.78 9.99
N TYR A 172 2.74 7.36 10.93
CA TYR A 172 3.26 8.20 12.02
C TYR A 172 3.51 7.42 13.32
N GLN A 173 2.97 6.20 13.44
CA GLN A 173 3.05 5.34 14.64
C GLN A 173 4.25 4.39 14.55
#